data_e1200e8884c4e94d60aa4bdfb1009c39
#
_entry.id   e1200e8884c4e94d60aa4bdfb1009c39
#
_cell.length_a   1.000
_cell.length_b   1.000
_cell.length_c   1.000
_cell.angle_alpha   90.00
_cell.angle_beta   90.00
_cell.angle_gamma   90.00
#
_symmetry.space_group_name_H-M   'P 1'
#
loop_
_entity.id
_entity.type
_entity.pdbx_description
1 polymer ?
#
loop_
_entity_poly.entity_id
_entity_poly.type
_entity_poly.pdbx_seq_one_letter_code
_entity_poly.pdbx_strand_id
1 'polypeptide(L)'
;MKKLLLLLLSVIYFAEKGNAQTNYGTTGLMNMPTADMQRDKIFMLGGNWLNSHATVPRWWYDTWNYYINITLFPWLEVGYLCMGHKAVPTDYGNRSGYWVPSTYGKFVNQDRSFHFRLRVWKEGWWKAWTPQILVGANDVIGDSWSGGSLSKPSELNYGNGFLNRYYIAVSKHFQFDKAGTLGVHASWIYSNRFDNTLNDPAIGANFKLGLPNTSLLNKIANGANLMVEIVPGYTDVKEDLTFNPHGSKYQMNLGMEYSFWKDYINAVVELNRCKYFSGGLIFKVHLK
;
A
#
# COMPACT_ATOMS: atom_id res chain seq x y z
N MET A 1 -26.73 9.30 32.62
CA MET A 1 -25.50 8.49 32.59
C MET A 1 -25.55 7.33 31.61
N LYS A 2 -26.55 6.41 31.62
CA LYS A 2 -26.60 5.27 30.67
C LYS A 2 -26.65 5.68 29.19
N LYS A 3 -27.37 6.77 28.84
CA LYS A 3 -27.42 7.29 27.46
C LYS A 3 -26.08 7.89 26.98
N LEU A 4 -25.33 8.50 27.90
CA LEU A 4 -23.99 9.04 27.61
C LEU A 4 -22.97 7.90 27.43
N LEU A 5 -23.10 6.82 28.22
CA LEU A 5 -22.28 5.63 28.09
C LEU A 5 -22.55 4.89 26.78
N LEU A 6 -23.83 4.81 26.35
CA LEU A 6 -24.22 4.26 25.05
C LEU A 6 -23.73 5.14 23.89
N LEU A 7 -23.74 6.46 24.04
CA LEU A 7 -23.16 7.37 23.05
C LEU A 7 -21.64 7.23 23.00
N LEU A 8 -20.96 7.11 24.13
CA LEU A 8 -19.53 6.83 24.21
C LEU A 8 -19.18 5.44 23.63
N LEU A 9 -19.99 4.42 23.90
CA LEU A 9 -19.82 3.09 23.31
C LEU A 9 -20.13 3.08 21.81
N SER A 10 -21.06 3.89 21.32
CA SER A 10 -21.32 4.01 19.88
C SER A 10 -20.19 4.73 19.14
N VAL A 11 -19.51 5.67 19.77
CA VAL A 11 -18.30 6.34 19.21
C VAL A 11 -17.11 5.39 19.15
N ILE A 12 -17.06 4.34 19.99
CA ILE A 12 -16.02 3.31 19.96
C ILE A 12 -16.24 2.28 18.84
N TYR A 13 -17.44 2.21 18.27
CA TYR A 13 -17.80 1.20 17.24
C TYR A 13 -17.58 1.62 15.79
N PHE A 14 -17.11 2.84 15.55
CA PHE A 14 -16.64 3.23 14.20
C PHE A 14 -15.23 2.71 14.00
N ALA A 15 -15.19 1.47 13.60
CA ALA A 15 -13.96 0.82 13.25
C ALA A 15 -13.39 1.43 11.98
N GLU A 16 -12.24 2.01 12.13
CA GLU A 16 -11.38 2.36 11.03
C GLU A 16 -11.18 1.13 10.15
N LYS A 17 -11.68 1.18 8.92
CA LYS A 17 -11.43 0.17 7.91
C LYS A 17 -10.22 0.66 7.12
N GLY A 18 -9.07 0.14 7.45
CA GLY A 18 -7.87 0.42 6.70
C GLY A 18 -7.96 -0.20 5.30
N ASN A 19 -7.49 0.50 4.31
CA ASN A 19 -7.34 0.02 2.95
C ASN A 19 -5.99 -0.68 2.79
N ALA A 20 -5.87 -1.58 1.84
CA ALA A 20 -4.59 -2.22 1.56
C ALA A 20 -3.85 -1.51 0.44
N GLN A 21 -2.57 -1.23 0.67
CA GLN A 21 -1.67 -0.75 -0.37
C GLN A 21 -1.35 -1.87 -1.35
N THR A 22 -1.66 -1.66 -2.61
CA THR A 22 -1.49 -2.68 -3.64
C THR A 22 -0.02 -3.07 -3.82
N ASN A 23 0.88 -2.10 -3.89
CA ASN A 23 2.30 -2.39 -4.09
C ASN A 23 2.99 -2.99 -2.86
N TYR A 24 2.52 -2.69 -1.67
CA TYR A 24 3.24 -3.01 -0.43
C TYR A 24 2.56 -4.06 0.45
N GLY A 25 1.33 -4.42 0.17
CA GLY A 25 0.59 -5.41 0.97
C GLY A 25 0.35 -4.98 2.43
N THR A 26 0.43 -3.69 2.72
CA THR A 26 0.17 -3.10 4.04
C THR A 26 -1.08 -2.22 3.99
N THR A 27 -1.55 -1.72 5.12
CA THR A 27 -2.65 -0.76 5.14
C THR A 27 -2.19 0.60 4.59
N GLY A 28 -3.01 1.22 3.75
CA GLY A 28 -2.71 2.52 3.13
C GLY A 28 -3.67 2.82 1.97
N LEU A 29 -3.33 3.77 1.11
CA LEU A 29 -3.99 3.93 -0.18
C LEU A 29 -3.42 2.91 -1.19
N MET A 30 -3.23 3.27 -2.44
CA MET A 30 -2.66 2.37 -3.45
C MET A 30 -1.14 2.18 -3.26
N ASN A 31 -0.39 3.28 -3.30
CA ASN A 31 1.06 3.30 -3.13
C ASN A 31 1.49 4.15 -1.93
N MET A 32 0.64 5.07 -1.53
CA MET A 32 0.88 6.00 -0.43
C MET A 32 0.65 5.33 0.93
N PRO A 33 1.61 5.41 1.86
CA PRO A 33 1.37 5.03 3.24
C PRO A 33 0.44 6.04 3.92
N THR A 34 -0.54 5.55 4.67
CA THR A 34 -1.43 6.35 5.50
C THR A 34 -1.25 5.99 6.98
N ALA A 35 -1.83 6.78 7.87
CA ALA A 35 -1.83 6.41 9.28
C ALA A 35 -2.92 5.40 9.65
N ASP A 36 -3.77 5.01 8.70
CA ASP A 36 -4.83 4.02 8.93
C ASP A 36 -4.24 2.65 9.24
N MET A 37 -4.93 1.92 10.06
CA MET A 37 -4.59 0.53 10.39
C MET A 37 -5.84 -0.34 10.33
N GLN A 38 -5.65 -1.60 10.02
CA GLN A 38 -6.70 -2.59 10.22
C GLN A 38 -7.06 -2.68 11.72
N ARG A 39 -8.23 -3.19 12.00
CA ARG A 39 -8.62 -3.50 13.38
C ARG A 39 -7.62 -4.49 13.99
N ASP A 40 -7.55 -4.47 15.30
CA ASP A 40 -6.85 -5.48 16.08
C ASP A 40 -7.22 -6.90 15.66
N LYS A 41 -6.23 -7.77 15.60
CA LYS A 41 -6.37 -9.18 15.25
C LYS A 41 -6.97 -9.45 13.85
N ILE A 42 -6.76 -8.56 12.91
CA ILE A 42 -7.05 -8.85 11.50
C ILE A 42 -5.83 -9.46 10.84
N PHE A 43 -6.06 -10.61 10.25
CA PHE A 43 -5.15 -11.27 9.32
C PHE A 43 -5.61 -10.94 7.89
N MET A 44 -4.73 -10.42 7.09
CA MET A 44 -4.97 -10.05 5.71
C MET A 44 -4.00 -10.81 4.80
N LEU A 45 -4.51 -11.42 3.78
CA LEU A 45 -3.72 -11.99 2.71
C LEU A 45 -4.23 -11.46 1.37
N GLY A 46 -3.34 -11.28 0.42
CA GLY A 46 -3.75 -10.77 -0.88
C GLY A 46 -2.74 -11.07 -1.96
N GLY A 47 -3.15 -10.76 -3.17
CA GLY A 47 -2.30 -10.82 -4.35
C GLY A 47 -2.75 -9.79 -5.36
N ASN A 48 -1.78 -9.14 -6.00
CA ASN A 48 -2.02 -8.09 -6.98
C ASN A 48 -1.24 -8.34 -8.25
N TRP A 49 -1.83 -7.98 -9.36
CA TRP A 49 -1.15 -7.78 -10.61
C TRP A 49 -0.85 -6.29 -10.78
N LEU A 50 0.40 -5.99 -10.97
CA LEU A 50 0.93 -4.64 -11.08
C LEU A 50 1.47 -4.42 -12.49
N ASN A 51 0.95 -3.43 -13.17
CA ASN A 51 1.48 -2.99 -14.44
C ASN A 51 2.94 -2.52 -14.27
N SER A 52 3.78 -2.73 -15.24
CA SER A 52 5.19 -2.30 -15.22
C SER A 52 5.39 -0.81 -14.97
N HIS A 53 4.40 0.03 -15.28
CA HIS A 53 4.42 1.46 -15.01
C HIS A 53 3.89 1.83 -13.61
N ALA A 54 3.39 0.87 -12.86
CA ALA A 54 2.90 1.06 -11.49
C ALA A 54 3.98 0.83 -10.43
N THR A 55 5.06 0.17 -10.81
CA THR A 55 6.14 -0.25 -9.92
C THR A 55 7.33 0.68 -10.02
N VAL A 56 8.29 0.49 -9.13
CA VAL A 56 9.54 1.27 -9.16
C VAL A 56 10.29 1.10 -10.48
N PRO A 57 11.12 2.06 -10.87
CA PRO A 57 11.61 2.27 -12.24
C PRO A 57 12.33 1.12 -12.93
N ARG A 58 12.67 0.08 -12.21
CA ARG A 58 13.47 -1.04 -12.76
C ARG A 58 12.68 -2.18 -13.33
N TRP A 59 11.38 -2.17 -13.18
CA TRP A 59 10.57 -3.29 -13.60
C TRP A 59 9.98 -3.03 -14.98
N TRP A 60 10.62 -3.57 -15.98
CA TRP A 60 10.20 -3.46 -17.36
C TRP A 60 9.10 -4.44 -17.77
N TYR A 61 8.55 -5.15 -16.77
CA TYR A 61 7.54 -6.18 -16.96
C TYR A 61 6.48 -6.09 -15.88
N ASP A 62 5.33 -6.61 -16.19
CA ASP A 62 4.25 -6.73 -15.22
C ASP A 62 4.68 -7.64 -14.08
N THR A 63 4.32 -7.23 -12.89
CA THR A 63 4.75 -7.86 -11.64
C THR A 63 3.55 -8.39 -10.89
N TRP A 64 3.71 -9.53 -10.26
CA TRP A 64 2.76 -10.07 -9.32
C TRP A 64 3.32 -9.96 -7.92
N ASN A 65 2.50 -9.54 -6.99
CA ASN A 65 2.85 -9.66 -5.59
C ASN A 65 1.80 -10.51 -4.86
N TYR A 66 2.25 -11.14 -3.79
CA TYR A 66 1.39 -11.74 -2.81
C TYR A 66 1.93 -11.42 -1.43
N TYR A 67 1.04 -11.26 -0.48
CA TYR A 67 1.41 -10.80 0.83
C TYR A 67 0.54 -11.37 1.92
N ILE A 68 1.11 -11.36 3.11
CA ILE A 68 0.44 -11.63 4.36
C ILE A 68 0.67 -10.43 5.27
N ASN A 69 -0.37 -9.98 5.92
CA ASN A 69 -0.31 -8.87 6.84
C ASN A 69 -1.16 -9.19 8.07
N ILE A 70 -0.68 -8.82 9.23
CA ILE A 70 -1.38 -9.02 10.49
C ILE A 70 -1.28 -7.78 11.38
N THR A 71 -2.41 -7.33 11.88
CA THR A 71 -2.46 -6.33 12.95
C THR A 71 -2.45 -7.08 14.28
N LEU A 72 -1.25 -7.20 14.87
CA LEU A 72 -1.03 -7.95 16.11
C LEU A 72 -1.66 -7.24 17.32
N PHE A 73 -1.58 -5.93 17.32
CA PHE A 73 -2.13 -5.05 18.34
C PHE A 73 -2.73 -3.81 17.66
N PRO A 74 -3.62 -3.08 18.34
CA PRO A 74 -4.21 -1.85 17.77
C PRO A 74 -3.20 -0.80 17.30
N TRP A 75 -1.93 -0.98 17.66
CA TRP A 75 -0.84 -0.05 17.36
C TRP A 75 0.30 -0.68 16.54
N LEU A 76 0.27 -2.00 16.25
CA LEU A 76 1.34 -2.70 15.53
C LEU A 76 0.77 -3.57 14.40
N GLU A 77 1.18 -3.27 13.19
CA GLU A 77 0.93 -4.05 11.98
C GLU A 77 2.26 -4.57 11.43
N VAL A 78 2.31 -5.85 11.12
CA VAL A 78 3.47 -6.54 10.53
C VAL A 78 3.02 -7.20 9.24
N GLY A 79 3.78 -7.02 8.18
CA GLY A 79 3.51 -7.62 6.88
C GLY A 79 4.72 -8.33 6.32
N TYR A 80 4.45 -9.33 5.49
CA TYR A 80 5.42 -10.00 4.64
C TYR A 80 4.92 -9.93 3.20
N LEU A 81 5.80 -9.51 2.31
CA LEU A 81 5.53 -9.37 0.89
C LEU A 81 6.49 -10.21 0.08
N CYS A 82 6.00 -10.82 -0.97
CA CYS A 82 6.80 -11.48 -1.97
C CYS A 82 6.40 -10.96 -3.34
N MET A 83 7.37 -10.53 -4.12
CA MET A 83 7.17 -10.04 -5.48
C MET A 83 7.79 -11.01 -6.48
N GLY A 84 7.11 -11.16 -7.60
CA GLY A 84 7.56 -12.06 -8.64
C GLY A 84 7.12 -11.60 -10.02
N HIS A 85 7.79 -12.11 -11.02
CA HIS A 85 7.47 -11.86 -12.42
C HIS A 85 7.73 -13.11 -13.27
N LYS A 86 7.20 -13.12 -14.46
CA LYS A 86 7.50 -14.13 -15.43
C LYS A 86 8.86 -13.82 -16.07
N ALA A 87 9.83 -14.71 -15.92
CA ALA A 87 11.16 -14.53 -16.52
C ALA A 87 11.07 -14.55 -18.04
N VAL A 88 11.52 -13.48 -18.67
CA VAL A 88 11.59 -13.33 -20.12
C VAL A 88 13.00 -12.86 -20.50
N PRO A 89 13.54 -13.30 -21.66
CA PRO A 89 14.79 -12.77 -22.15
C PRO A 89 14.62 -11.30 -22.50
N THR A 90 15.62 -10.51 -22.17
CA THR A 90 15.70 -9.11 -22.59
C THR A 90 16.97 -8.91 -23.38
N ASP A 91 16.98 -8.02 -24.36
CA ASP A 91 18.17 -7.64 -25.12
C ASP A 91 19.26 -7.00 -24.26
N TYR A 92 18.91 -6.72 -23.01
CA TYR A 92 19.76 -6.09 -22.02
C TYR A 92 20.55 -7.07 -21.14
N GLY A 93 20.58 -8.34 -21.52
CA GLY A 93 21.33 -9.38 -20.84
C GLY A 93 20.83 -9.66 -19.42
N ASN A 94 21.73 -10.06 -18.54
CA ASN A 94 21.43 -10.49 -17.17
C ASN A 94 20.91 -9.39 -16.23
N ARG A 95 20.51 -8.24 -16.73
CA ARG A 95 20.06 -7.11 -15.88
C ARG A 95 18.72 -7.38 -15.21
N SER A 96 17.90 -8.30 -15.70
CA SER A 96 16.70 -8.72 -14.97
C SER A 96 17.02 -9.53 -13.71
N GLY A 97 18.31 -9.85 -13.47
CA GLY A 97 18.81 -10.58 -12.30
C GLY A 97 18.29 -12.01 -12.16
N TYR A 98 17.24 -12.37 -12.87
CA TYR A 98 16.51 -13.61 -12.70
C TYR A 98 16.32 -14.39 -13.98
N TRP A 99 16.77 -13.84 -15.11
CA TRP A 99 16.72 -14.60 -16.34
C TRP A 99 17.97 -15.47 -16.50
N VAL A 100 17.73 -16.75 -16.51
CA VAL A 100 18.67 -17.79 -16.96
C VAL A 100 17.84 -18.79 -17.75
N PRO A 101 18.43 -19.59 -18.65
CA PRO A 101 17.67 -20.55 -19.46
C PRO A 101 16.75 -21.47 -18.66
N SER A 102 17.14 -21.82 -17.44
CA SER A 102 16.35 -22.68 -16.55
C SER A 102 15.10 -22.01 -15.98
N THR A 103 15.04 -20.68 -15.96
CA THR A 103 13.90 -19.90 -15.42
C THR A 103 13.04 -19.30 -16.51
N TYR A 104 13.47 -19.29 -17.76
CA TYR A 104 12.72 -18.71 -18.87
C TYR A 104 11.27 -19.21 -18.92
N GLY A 105 10.33 -18.28 -18.99
CA GLY A 105 8.91 -18.58 -19.00
C GLY A 105 8.33 -19.03 -17.66
N LYS A 106 9.16 -19.26 -16.64
CA LYS A 106 8.70 -19.59 -15.29
C LYS A 106 8.45 -18.33 -14.46
N PHE A 107 7.63 -18.47 -13.45
CA PHE A 107 7.41 -17.41 -12.47
C PHE A 107 8.55 -17.45 -11.45
N VAL A 108 9.22 -16.34 -11.25
CA VAL A 108 10.36 -16.21 -10.33
C VAL A 108 10.13 -15.12 -9.33
N ASN A 109 10.57 -15.34 -8.09
CA ASN A 109 10.54 -14.31 -7.06
C ASN A 109 11.65 -13.29 -7.30
N GLN A 110 11.28 -12.03 -7.20
CA GLN A 110 12.18 -10.91 -7.37
C GLN A 110 12.61 -10.30 -6.04
N ASP A 111 11.70 -10.16 -5.12
CA ASP A 111 11.95 -9.56 -3.80
C ASP A 111 11.06 -10.19 -2.74
N ARG A 112 11.59 -10.26 -1.51
CA ARG A 112 10.89 -10.76 -0.33
C ARG A 112 11.22 -9.87 0.84
N SER A 113 10.24 -9.32 1.48
CA SER A 113 10.48 -8.30 2.49
C SER A 113 9.48 -8.28 3.63
N PHE A 114 9.94 -7.79 4.78
CA PHE A 114 9.08 -7.51 5.92
C PHE A 114 8.78 -6.03 6.02
N HIS A 115 7.58 -5.74 6.46
CA HIS A 115 7.05 -4.41 6.66
C HIS A 115 6.57 -4.25 8.09
N PHE A 116 6.82 -3.06 8.66
CA PHE A 116 6.42 -2.73 10.02
C PHE A 116 5.72 -1.38 10.04
N ARG A 117 4.61 -1.30 10.79
CA ARG A 117 3.84 -0.08 10.96
C ARG A 117 3.45 0.06 12.42
N LEU A 118 3.75 1.22 12.99
CA LEU A 118 3.52 1.53 14.39
C LEU A 118 2.67 2.79 14.50
N ARG A 119 1.45 2.67 15.00
CA ARG A 119 0.60 3.81 15.32
C ARG A 119 1.04 4.44 16.62
N VAL A 120 1.59 5.64 16.54
CA VAL A 120 2.09 6.39 17.71
C VAL A 120 1.02 7.29 18.33
N TRP A 121 0.01 7.67 17.54
CA TRP A 121 -1.10 8.50 18.01
C TRP A 121 -2.40 8.07 17.31
N LYS A 122 -3.45 7.85 18.10
CA LYS A 122 -4.77 7.51 17.55
C LYS A 122 -5.59 8.78 17.29
N GLU A 123 -6.38 8.78 16.24
CA GLU A 123 -7.31 9.85 15.93
C GLU A 123 -8.25 10.13 17.09
N GLY A 124 -8.38 11.41 17.42
CA GLY A 124 -9.30 11.87 18.48
C GLY A 124 -8.85 11.59 19.93
N TRP A 125 -7.64 11.10 20.18
CA TRP A 125 -7.16 10.78 21.53
C TRP A 125 -7.18 11.98 22.48
N TRP A 126 -6.87 13.15 22.00
CA TRP A 126 -6.89 14.35 22.82
C TRP A 126 -8.15 15.20 22.58
N LYS A 127 -8.38 15.56 21.32
CA LYS A 127 -9.53 16.34 20.87
C LYS A 127 -10.05 15.77 19.55
N ALA A 128 -11.33 15.93 19.27
CA ALA A 128 -11.96 15.38 18.06
C ALA A 128 -11.26 15.78 16.75
N TRP A 129 -10.57 16.91 16.71
CA TRP A 129 -9.84 17.38 15.53
C TRP A 129 -8.44 16.77 15.41
N THR A 130 -7.89 16.13 16.46
CA THR A 130 -6.52 15.57 16.38
C THR A 130 -6.45 14.43 15.36
N PRO A 131 -5.44 14.43 14.47
CA PRO A 131 -5.27 13.38 13.48
C PRO A 131 -4.67 12.13 14.12
N GLN A 132 -4.67 11.05 13.36
CA GLN A 132 -3.90 9.85 13.62
C GLN A 132 -2.47 10.02 13.09
N ILE A 133 -1.48 9.46 13.80
CA ILE A 133 -0.07 9.49 13.40
C ILE A 133 0.51 8.10 13.46
N LEU A 134 1.25 7.73 12.44
CA LEU A 134 1.90 6.44 12.29
C LEU A 134 3.31 6.61 11.75
N VAL A 135 4.23 5.79 12.23
CA VAL A 135 5.55 5.59 11.64
C VAL A 135 5.64 4.18 11.07
N GLY A 136 6.33 4.03 9.97
CA GLY A 136 6.44 2.73 9.35
C GLY A 136 7.70 2.59 8.49
N ALA A 137 7.98 1.35 8.17
CA ALA A 137 9.07 0.99 7.28
C ALA A 137 8.68 -0.21 6.43
N ASN A 138 8.98 -0.11 5.16
CA ASN A 138 8.82 -1.19 4.20
C ASN A 138 10.20 -1.73 3.84
N ASP A 139 10.27 -3.03 3.59
CA ASP A 139 11.47 -3.72 3.15
C ASP A 139 12.65 -3.50 4.10
N VAL A 140 12.42 -3.76 5.39
CA VAL A 140 13.40 -3.55 6.46
C VAL A 140 14.31 -4.75 6.60
N ILE A 141 13.72 -5.95 6.51
CA ILE A 141 14.40 -7.23 6.62
C ILE A 141 13.98 -8.03 5.39
N GLY A 142 14.93 -8.35 4.55
CA GLY A 142 14.73 -9.15 3.36
C GLY A 142 15.69 -10.33 3.31
N ASP A 143 15.56 -11.12 2.26
CA ASP A 143 16.52 -12.17 1.92
C ASP A 143 17.93 -11.58 1.74
N SER A 144 18.96 -12.38 1.97
CA SER A 144 20.37 -11.98 1.86
C SER A 144 20.75 -11.43 0.46
N TRP A 145 19.97 -11.70 -0.54
CA TRP A 145 20.05 -11.13 -1.88
C TRP A 145 19.24 -9.82 -2.00
N SER A 146 18.33 -9.56 -1.12
CA SER A 146 17.38 -8.45 -1.23
C SER A 146 17.85 -7.15 -0.58
N GLY A 147 18.98 -7.14 0.11
CA GLY A 147 19.60 -5.89 0.55
C GLY A 147 18.67 -4.97 1.35
N GLY A 148 17.79 -5.52 2.17
CA GLY A 148 16.97 -4.73 3.09
C GLY A 148 17.82 -3.71 3.85
N SER A 149 17.22 -2.66 4.35
CA SER A 149 17.92 -1.50 4.92
C SER A 149 18.91 -1.81 6.04
N LEU A 150 18.83 -2.98 6.64
CA LEU A 150 19.79 -3.47 7.64
C LEU A 150 21.02 -4.13 7.03
N SER A 151 20.99 -4.50 5.76
CA SER A 151 22.16 -4.95 5.03
C SER A 151 22.78 -3.77 4.28
N LYS A 152 24.10 -3.63 4.33
CA LYS A 152 24.80 -2.59 3.57
C LYS A 152 24.49 -2.79 2.09
N PRO A 153 24.02 -1.77 1.36
CA PRO A 153 23.87 -1.86 -0.06
C PRO A 153 25.24 -2.17 -0.67
N SER A 154 25.43 -3.35 -1.22
CA SER A 154 26.60 -3.55 -2.06
C SER A 154 26.29 -2.89 -3.41
N GLU A 155 27.24 -2.17 -3.96
CA GLU A 155 27.15 -1.49 -5.26
C GLU A 155 26.76 -2.44 -6.41
N LEU A 156 26.85 -3.72 -6.18
CA LEU A 156 26.54 -4.79 -7.16
C LEU A 156 25.13 -5.37 -7.03
N ASN A 157 24.37 -5.03 -5.96
CA ASN A 157 23.02 -5.56 -5.74
C ASN A 157 21.96 -4.72 -6.43
N TYR A 158 21.90 -4.80 -7.73
CA TYR A 158 20.90 -4.13 -8.55
C TYR A 158 19.46 -4.67 -8.37
N GLY A 159 19.25 -5.66 -7.54
CA GLY A 159 17.98 -6.40 -7.46
C GLY A 159 17.16 -6.18 -6.19
N ASN A 160 17.68 -5.48 -5.20
CA ASN A 160 17.23 -5.73 -3.85
C ASN A 160 16.79 -4.46 -3.11
N GLY A 161 15.76 -4.58 -2.27
CA GLY A 161 15.23 -3.46 -1.51
C GLY A 161 14.43 -2.47 -2.38
N PHE A 162 13.75 -2.92 -3.43
CA PHE A 162 12.93 -2.07 -4.31
C PHE A 162 11.88 -1.29 -3.55
N LEU A 163 11.36 -1.87 -2.49
CA LEU A 163 10.31 -1.31 -1.68
C LEU A 163 10.83 -0.64 -0.40
N ASN A 164 12.17 -0.53 -0.26
CA ASN A 164 12.75 0.06 0.94
C ASN A 164 12.37 1.53 1.08
N ARG A 165 11.63 1.82 2.12
CA ARG A 165 11.28 3.18 2.54
C ARG A 165 10.94 3.24 4.00
N TYR A 166 11.20 4.38 4.59
CA TYR A 166 10.74 4.78 5.91
C TYR A 166 9.73 5.91 5.74
N TYR A 167 8.75 6.00 6.61
CA TYR A 167 7.77 7.07 6.50
C TYR A 167 7.15 7.43 7.85
N ILE A 168 6.71 8.67 7.92
CA ILE A 168 5.74 9.14 8.88
C ILE A 168 4.46 9.49 8.13
N ALA A 169 3.32 9.06 8.65
CA ALA A 169 2.03 9.31 8.01
C ALA A 169 1.06 9.94 9.01
N VAL A 170 0.21 10.79 8.50
CA VAL A 170 -0.85 11.47 9.24
C VAL A 170 -2.15 11.28 8.48
N SER A 171 -3.22 10.92 9.20
CA SER A 171 -4.56 10.72 8.62
C SER A 171 -5.62 11.37 9.46
N LYS A 172 -6.63 11.95 8.81
CA LYS A 172 -7.81 12.53 9.44
C LYS A 172 -9.07 12.16 8.68
N HIS A 173 -10.11 11.76 9.41
CA HIS A 173 -11.39 11.36 8.83
C HIS A 173 -12.50 12.33 9.18
N PHE A 174 -13.32 12.61 8.17
CA PHE A 174 -14.49 13.46 8.27
C PHE A 174 -15.73 12.65 7.89
N GLN A 175 -16.67 12.54 8.80
CA GLN A 175 -17.92 11.84 8.55
C GLN A 175 -18.96 12.80 8.02
N PHE A 176 -19.63 12.43 6.95
CA PHE A 176 -20.75 13.13 6.35
C PHE A 176 -22.00 12.26 6.48
N ASP A 177 -22.96 12.77 7.26
CA ASP A 177 -24.24 12.07 7.46
C ASP A 177 -24.87 11.73 6.11
N LYS A 178 -25.24 10.45 5.93
CA LYS A 178 -25.90 9.92 4.73
C LYS A 178 -25.08 9.96 3.42
N ALA A 179 -23.83 10.35 3.46
CA ALA A 179 -22.97 10.36 2.27
C ALA A 179 -21.78 9.40 2.39
N GLY A 180 -21.12 9.38 3.55
CA GLY A 180 -19.96 8.54 3.75
C GLY A 180 -18.88 9.19 4.59
N THR A 181 -17.66 8.69 4.44
CA THR A 181 -16.49 9.15 5.18
C THR A 181 -15.38 9.56 4.22
N LEU A 182 -14.89 10.78 4.36
CA LEU A 182 -13.71 11.30 3.67
C LEU A 182 -12.50 11.09 4.57
N GLY A 183 -11.49 10.35 4.11
CA GLY A 183 -10.16 10.31 4.67
C GLY A 183 -9.24 11.28 3.92
N VAL A 184 -8.45 12.03 4.65
CA VAL A 184 -7.39 12.90 4.11
C VAL A 184 -6.08 12.48 4.73
N HIS A 185 -5.07 12.28 3.90
CA HIS A 185 -3.81 11.67 4.29
C HIS A 185 -2.63 12.50 3.79
N ALA A 186 -1.61 12.58 4.62
CA ALA A 186 -0.31 13.11 4.25
C ALA A 186 0.77 12.18 4.80
N SER A 187 1.86 12.02 4.08
CA SER A 187 3.02 11.28 4.56
C SER A 187 4.31 11.92 4.08
N TRP A 188 5.37 11.71 4.84
CA TRP A 188 6.72 11.99 4.42
C TRP A 188 7.44 10.69 4.21
N ILE A 189 8.01 10.49 3.03
CA ILE A 189 8.65 9.24 2.62
C ILE A 189 10.13 9.48 2.45
N TYR A 190 10.91 8.64 3.12
CA TYR A 190 12.37 8.63 3.02
C TYR A 190 12.86 7.28 2.52
N SER A 191 13.74 7.28 1.53
CA SER A 191 14.49 6.11 1.10
C SER A 191 15.89 6.55 0.69
N ASN A 192 16.90 5.84 1.17
CA ASN A 192 18.30 6.09 0.80
C ASN A 192 18.81 5.03 -0.18
N ARG A 193 17.95 4.60 -1.07
CA ARG A 193 18.39 3.68 -2.12
C ARG A 193 19.20 4.44 -3.16
N PHE A 194 20.23 3.80 -3.63
CA PHE A 194 21.11 4.38 -4.63
C PHE A 194 20.38 4.69 -5.96
N ASP A 195 19.33 3.93 -6.26
CA ASP A 195 18.57 4.01 -7.50
C ASP A 195 17.23 4.75 -7.37
N ASN A 196 16.82 5.06 -6.15
CA ASN A 196 15.58 5.77 -5.90
C ASN A 196 15.65 6.48 -4.54
N THR A 197 16.47 7.52 -4.46
CA THR A 197 16.54 8.34 -3.25
C THR A 197 15.29 9.18 -3.12
N LEU A 198 14.56 9.00 -2.02
CA LEU A 198 13.36 9.74 -1.69
C LEU A 198 13.57 10.53 -0.40
N ASN A 199 13.09 11.74 -0.38
CA ASN A 199 12.95 12.55 0.83
C ASN A 199 11.84 13.58 0.59
N ASP A 200 10.64 13.10 0.32
CA ASP A 200 9.56 13.87 -0.27
C ASP A 200 8.21 13.58 0.41
N PRO A 201 7.29 14.56 0.42
CA PRO A 201 5.93 14.35 0.87
C PRO A 201 5.10 13.57 -0.15
N ALA A 202 4.05 12.92 0.35
CA ALA A 202 2.95 12.39 -0.43
C ALA A 202 1.62 12.83 0.18
N ILE A 203 0.60 13.01 -0.64
CA ILE A 203 -0.74 13.39 -0.22
C ILE A 203 -1.78 12.50 -0.90
N GLY A 204 -2.89 12.27 -0.23
CA GLY A 204 -3.98 11.50 -0.81
C GLY A 204 -5.26 11.63 -0.03
N ALA A 205 -6.32 11.15 -0.63
CA ALA A 205 -7.63 11.10 -0.02
C ALA A 205 -8.37 9.84 -0.46
N ASN A 206 -9.30 9.41 0.39
CA ASN A 206 -10.26 8.40 0.03
C ASN A 206 -11.67 8.82 0.45
N PHE A 207 -12.66 8.36 -0.28
CA PHE A 207 -14.06 8.55 0.06
C PHE A 207 -14.79 7.21 0.07
N LYS A 208 -15.13 6.76 1.26
CA LYS A 208 -15.94 5.58 1.46
C LYS A 208 -17.40 5.96 1.48
N LEU A 209 -18.16 5.41 0.54
CA LEU A 209 -19.59 5.64 0.47
C LEU A 209 -20.32 5.06 1.70
N GLY A 210 -21.28 5.83 2.22
CA GLY A 210 -22.08 5.51 3.40
C GLY A 210 -23.53 5.95 3.21
N LEU A 211 -24.14 5.55 2.09
CA LEU A 211 -25.52 5.89 1.74
C LEU A 211 -26.51 5.15 2.65
N PRO A 212 -27.70 5.71 2.91
CA PRO A 212 -28.76 5.02 3.62
C PRO A 212 -29.13 3.69 2.92
N ASN A 213 -29.22 2.61 3.69
CA ASN A 213 -29.51 1.27 3.17
C ASN A 213 -30.97 1.07 2.74
N THR A 214 -31.56 2.05 2.06
CA THR A 214 -32.97 2.06 1.62
C THR A 214 -33.19 1.32 0.31
N SER A 215 -32.16 1.14 -0.50
CA SER A 215 -32.23 0.46 -1.79
C SER A 215 -31.09 -0.55 -1.98
N LEU A 216 -31.27 -1.49 -2.91
CA LEU A 216 -30.21 -2.43 -3.29
C LEU A 216 -29.00 -1.69 -3.89
N LEU A 217 -29.23 -0.65 -4.67
CA LEU A 217 -28.16 0.16 -5.26
C LEU A 217 -27.31 0.84 -4.19
N ASN A 218 -27.92 1.40 -3.16
CA ASN A 218 -27.19 2.00 -2.05
C ASN A 218 -26.35 0.96 -1.29
N LYS A 219 -26.89 -0.24 -1.07
CA LYS A 219 -26.14 -1.33 -0.42
C LYS A 219 -24.91 -1.74 -1.25
N ILE A 220 -25.07 -1.82 -2.57
CA ILE A 220 -23.96 -2.10 -3.49
C ILE A 220 -22.95 -0.94 -3.46
N ALA A 221 -23.40 0.30 -3.59
CA ALA A 221 -22.55 1.47 -3.60
C ALA A 221 -21.71 1.61 -2.31
N ASN A 222 -22.28 1.26 -1.16
CA ASN A 222 -21.57 1.31 0.14
C ASN A 222 -20.38 0.34 0.26
N GLY A 223 -20.23 -0.59 -0.68
CA GLY A 223 -19.01 -1.41 -0.79
C GLY A 223 -17.82 -0.64 -1.35
N ALA A 224 -18.05 0.50 -2.01
CA ALA A 224 -17.01 1.24 -2.72
C ALA A 224 -16.27 2.23 -1.81
N ASN A 225 -14.97 2.29 -2.00
CA ASN A 225 -14.06 3.26 -1.42
C ASN A 225 -13.20 3.82 -2.56
N LEU A 226 -13.44 5.07 -2.91
CA LEU A 226 -12.74 5.77 -3.99
C LEU A 226 -11.46 6.38 -3.45
N MET A 227 -10.37 6.32 -4.21
CA MET A 227 -9.05 6.74 -3.75
C MET A 227 -8.37 7.62 -4.79
N VAL A 228 -7.63 8.61 -4.30
CA VAL A 228 -6.72 9.43 -5.10
C VAL A 228 -5.45 9.67 -4.30
N GLU A 229 -4.31 9.62 -4.96
CA GLU A 229 -3.02 9.90 -4.33
C GLU A 229 -2.06 10.58 -5.28
N ILE A 230 -1.17 11.38 -4.72
CA ILE A 230 0.00 11.95 -5.38
C ILE A 230 1.22 11.49 -4.60
N VAL A 231 2.07 10.70 -5.23
CA VAL A 231 3.22 10.05 -4.59
C VAL A 231 4.51 10.34 -5.35
N PRO A 232 5.65 10.50 -4.62
CA PRO A 232 6.96 10.70 -5.22
C PRO A 232 7.62 9.40 -5.66
N GLY A 233 8.69 9.51 -6.42
CA GLY A 233 9.66 8.43 -6.60
C GLY A 233 9.43 7.52 -7.79
N TYR A 234 8.53 7.89 -8.67
CA TYR A 234 8.30 7.13 -9.89
C TYR A 234 8.99 7.84 -11.07
N THR A 235 10.06 7.25 -11.53
CA THR A 235 10.76 7.71 -12.73
C THR A 235 10.25 6.96 -13.95
N ASP A 236 10.17 7.64 -15.08
CA ASP A 236 9.97 6.95 -16.35
C ASP A 236 11.24 6.18 -16.67
N VAL A 237 11.11 4.86 -16.82
CA VAL A 237 12.15 4.06 -17.44
C VAL A 237 12.11 4.40 -18.92
N LYS A 238 13.17 5.02 -19.41
CA LYS A 238 13.33 5.24 -20.83
C LYS A 238 13.65 3.90 -21.51
N GLU A 239 13.20 3.75 -22.73
CA GLU A 239 13.46 2.54 -23.55
C GLU A 239 14.94 2.20 -23.66
N ASP A 240 15.83 3.19 -23.56
CA ASP A 240 17.27 3.02 -23.59
C ASP A 240 17.90 2.59 -22.26
N LEU A 241 17.10 2.30 -21.24
CA LEU A 241 17.56 1.92 -19.89
C LEU A 241 18.49 2.94 -19.22
N THR A 242 18.58 4.14 -19.73
CA THR A 242 19.28 5.20 -19.00
C THR A 242 18.46 5.51 -17.76
N PHE A 243 18.97 5.06 -16.65
CA PHE A 243 18.41 5.33 -15.36
C PHE A 243 18.47 6.84 -15.10
N ASN A 244 17.29 7.49 -15.09
CA ASN A 244 17.20 8.88 -14.72
C ASN A 244 16.71 8.98 -13.27
N PRO A 245 17.59 9.08 -12.28
CA PRO A 245 17.21 9.22 -10.88
C PRO A 245 16.46 10.53 -10.59
N HIS A 246 16.44 11.44 -11.56
CA HIS A 246 15.79 12.76 -11.50
C HIS A 246 14.53 12.83 -12.37
N GLY A 247 13.97 11.70 -12.79
CA GLY A 247 12.71 11.63 -13.52
C GLY A 247 11.54 12.28 -12.78
N SER A 248 10.34 12.15 -13.31
CA SER A 248 9.13 12.75 -12.73
C SER A 248 9.08 12.52 -11.22
N LYS A 249 9.16 13.61 -10.44
CA LYS A 249 9.19 13.52 -8.99
C LYS A 249 7.88 12.98 -8.41
N TYR A 250 6.77 13.17 -9.09
CA TYR A 250 5.45 12.84 -8.61
C TYR A 250 4.58 12.19 -9.67
N GLN A 251 3.75 11.24 -9.24
CA GLN A 251 2.68 10.71 -10.06
C GLN A 251 1.35 10.78 -9.31
N MET A 252 0.28 10.98 -10.07
CA MET A 252 -1.10 10.90 -9.58
C MET A 252 -1.69 9.55 -9.95
N ASN A 253 -2.29 8.89 -8.97
CA ASN A 253 -3.01 7.62 -9.16
C ASN A 253 -4.45 7.77 -8.71
N LEU A 254 -5.33 7.07 -9.39
CA LEU A 254 -6.74 6.92 -9.03
C LEU A 254 -7.03 5.46 -8.75
N GLY A 255 -7.90 5.17 -7.80
CA GLY A 255 -8.26 3.80 -7.50
C GLY A 255 -9.60 3.65 -6.82
N MET A 256 -10.01 2.41 -6.72
CA MET A 256 -11.20 1.99 -6.01
C MET A 256 -10.94 0.65 -5.33
N GLU A 257 -11.25 0.56 -4.05
CA GLU A 257 -11.41 -0.70 -3.35
C GLU A 257 -12.90 -0.99 -3.23
N TYR A 258 -13.30 -2.19 -3.58
CA TYR A 258 -14.67 -2.65 -3.42
C TYR A 258 -14.75 -3.82 -2.46
N SER A 259 -15.47 -3.62 -1.35
CA SER A 259 -15.66 -4.63 -0.31
C SER A 259 -16.86 -5.50 -0.59
N PHE A 260 -16.60 -6.81 -0.70
CA PHE A 260 -17.61 -7.84 -0.77
C PHE A 260 -17.80 -8.49 0.59
N TRP A 261 -18.93 -9.12 0.79
CA TRP A 261 -19.23 -10.02 1.90
C TRP A 261 -18.68 -9.54 3.25
N LYS A 262 -19.18 -8.39 3.72
CA LYS A 262 -18.82 -7.83 5.04
C LYS A 262 -17.31 -7.57 5.24
N ASP A 263 -16.62 -7.15 4.21
CA ASP A 263 -15.19 -6.83 4.24
C ASP A 263 -14.24 -8.06 4.30
N TYR A 264 -14.75 -9.28 4.13
CA TYR A 264 -13.89 -10.46 4.06
C TYR A 264 -13.15 -10.57 2.73
N ILE A 265 -13.74 -10.09 1.66
CA ILE A 265 -13.16 -10.10 0.30
C ILE A 265 -13.22 -8.70 -0.24
N ASN A 266 -12.09 -8.20 -0.71
CA ASN A 266 -11.99 -6.88 -1.32
C ASN A 266 -11.30 -7.00 -2.68
N ALA A 267 -11.82 -6.31 -3.68
CA ALA A 267 -11.15 -6.12 -4.96
C ALA A 267 -10.61 -4.70 -5.04
N VAL A 268 -9.39 -4.56 -5.52
CA VAL A 268 -8.74 -3.27 -5.76
C VAL A 268 -8.50 -3.10 -7.24
N VAL A 269 -8.81 -1.91 -7.73
CA VAL A 269 -8.56 -1.48 -9.11
C VAL A 269 -7.85 -0.15 -9.05
N GLU A 270 -6.78 -0.01 -9.82
CA GLU A 270 -5.95 1.19 -9.88
C GLU A 270 -5.73 1.65 -11.31
N LEU A 271 -5.67 2.95 -11.47
CA LEU A 271 -5.17 3.63 -12.66
C LEU A 271 -3.90 4.39 -12.26
N ASN A 272 -2.78 3.74 -12.39
CA ASN A 272 -1.48 4.33 -12.10
C ASN A 272 -1.16 5.39 -13.15
N ARG A 273 -0.70 6.58 -12.69
CA ARG A 273 -0.50 7.76 -13.55
C ARG A 273 -1.77 8.14 -14.33
N CYS A 274 -2.96 7.82 -13.80
CA CYS A 274 -4.26 7.99 -14.46
C CYS A 274 -4.36 7.30 -15.83
N LYS A 275 -3.52 6.30 -16.11
CA LYS A 275 -3.41 5.67 -17.43
C LYS A 275 -3.27 4.15 -17.37
N TYR A 276 -2.43 3.62 -16.48
CA TYR A 276 -2.03 2.22 -16.48
C TYR A 276 -2.81 1.44 -15.44
N PHE A 277 -3.47 0.39 -15.87
CA PHE A 277 -4.30 -0.44 -15.01
C PHE A 277 -3.46 -1.39 -14.15
N SER A 278 -3.82 -1.52 -12.89
CA SER A 278 -3.38 -2.56 -11.96
C SER A 278 -4.56 -2.98 -11.10
N GLY A 279 -4.45 -4.15 -10.46
CA GLY A 279 -5.53 -4.59 -9.59
C GLY A 279 -5.21 -5.85 -8.81
N GLY A 280 -6.02 -6.16 -7.83
CA GLY A 280 -5.82 -7.29 -6.96
C GLY A 280 -7.02 -7.69 -6.13
N LEU A 281 -6.80 -8.77 -5.37
CA LEU A 281 -7.77 -9.30 -4.42
C LEU A 281 -7.16 -9.39 -3.04
N ILE A 282 -7.96 -9.07 -2.05
CA ILE A 282 -7.58 -9.03 -0.64
C ILE A 282 -8.60 -9.84 0.15
N PHE A 283 -8.10 -10.74 0.96
CA PHE A 283 -8.90 -11.51 1.91
C PHE A 283 -8.56 -11.09 3.32
N LYS A 284 -9.57 -10.78 4.12
CA LYS A 284 -9.41 -10.38 5.52
C LYS A 284 -10.10 -11.39 6.42
N VAL A 285 -9.40 -11.85 7.44
CA VAL A 285 -9.92 -12.76 8.46
C VAL A 285 -9.81 -12.11 9.82
N HIS A 286 -10.92 -12.06 10.53
CA HIS A 286 -10.96 -11.54 11.90
C HIS A 286 -10.61 -12.68 12.85
N LEU A 287 -9.45 -12.61 13.47
CA LEU A 287 -9.05 -13.56 14.51
C LEU A 287 -9.79 -13.22 15.81
N LYS A 288 -10.23 -14.22 16.51
CA LYS A 288 -10.95 -14.06 17.80
C LYS A 288 -9.99 -13.76 18.95
#